data_9ae5b33c78c9fe0a3ee59adbaf7acfe7
#
_entry.id   9ae5b33c78c9fe0a3ee59adbaf7acfe7
#
_cell.length_a   1.000
_cell.length_b   1.000
_cell.length_c   1.000
_cell.angle_alpha   90.00
_cell.angle_beta   90.00
_cell.angle_gamma   90.00
#
_symmetry.space_group_name_H-M   'P 1'
#
loop_
_entity.id
_entity.type
_entity.pdbx_description
1 polymer ?
#
loop_
_entity_poly.entity_id
_entity_poly.type
_entity_poly.pdbx_seq_one_letter_code
_entity_poly.pdbx_strand_id
1 'polypeptide(L)' 'MQLMMYIGNDLIEAVPLQKEGLRQPGYLGKFKRHLKIKYSELISQSAQPPDFLVIDPTPFIPKQNNRK' A
#
# COMPACT_ATOMS: atom_id res chain seq x y z
N MET A 1 2.81 9.39 -0.09
CA MET A 1 1.84 8.33 0.18
C MET A 1 2.30 7.05 -0.48
N GLN A 2 2.12 5.92 0.18
CA GLN A 2 2.62 4.65 -0.32
C GLN A 2 1.58 3.56 -0.17
N LEU A 3 1.57 2.64 -1.14
CA LEU A 3 0.81 1.41 -1.04
C LEU A 3 1.78 0.30 -0.66
N MET A 4 1.50 -0.37 0.43
CA MET A 4 2.34 -1.45 0.91
C MET A 4 1.62 -2.77 0.77
N MET A 5 2.31 -3.78 0.28
CA MET A 5 1.78 -5.12 0.14
C MET A 5 2.47 -6.03 1.13
N TYR A 6 1.67 -6.74 1.92
CA TYR A 6 2.18 -7.68 2.91
C TYR A 6 1.65 -9.08 2.62
N ILE A 7 2.44 -10.07 2.97
CA ILE A 7 1.97 -11.44 3.05
C ILE A 7 2.30 -11.90 4.47
N GLY A 8 1.24 -12.13 5.26
CA GLY A 8 1.44 -12.35 6.68
C GLY A 8 2.01 -11.09 7.32
N ASN A 9 3.13 -11.23 8.01
CA ASN A 9 3.79 -10.10 8.65
C ASN A 9 4.93 -9.53 7.82
N ASP A 10 5.14 -10.05 6.62
CA ASP A 10 6.28 -9.65 5.81
C ASP A 10 5.89 -8.59 4.81
N LEU A 11 6.63 -7.49 4.81
CA LEU A 11 6.46 -6.47 3.79
C LEU A 11 7.11 -6.96 2.50
N ILE A 12 6.30 -7.07 1.44
CA ILE A 12 6.80 -7.57 0.16
C ILE A 12 7.28 -6.43 -0.71
N GLU A 13 6.46 -5.37 -0.82
CA GLU A 13 6.86 -4.23 -1.64
C GLU A 13 6.07 -2.99 -1.22
N ALA A 14 6.70 -1.84 -1.31
CA ALA A 14 6.05 -0.56 -1.12
C ALA A 14 6.13 0.23 -2.42
N VAL A 15 5.01 0.78 -2.85
CA VAL A 15 4.89 1.51 -4.11
C VAL A 15 4.49 2.94 -3.81
N PRO A 16 5.22 3.93 -4.35
CA PRO A 16 4.82 5.32 -4.15
C PRO A 16 3.51 5.62 -4.87
N LEU A 17 2.68 6.43 -4.26
CA LEU A 17 1.41 6.83 -4.83
C LEU A 17 1.38 8.35 -4.94
N GLN A 18 0.63 8.83 -5.92
CA GLN A 18 0.40 10.25 -6.09
C GLN A 18 -1.00 10.59 -5.59
N LYS A 19 -1.10 11.64 -4.80
CA LYS A 19 -2.38 12.01 -4.22
C LYS A 19 -3.43 12.30 -5.28
N GLU A 20 -3.01 12.92 -6.37
CA GLU A 20 -3.93 13.27 -7.44
C GLU A 20 -4.55 12.03 -8.06
N GLY A 21 -3.78 10.96 -8.13
CA GLY A 21 -4.26 9.71 -8.70
C GLY A 21 -5.36 9.08 -7.87
N LEU A 22 -5.32 9.30 -6.55
CA LEU A 22 -6.30 8.69 -5.67
C LEU A 22 -7.73 9.18 -5.93
N ARG A 23 -7.88 10.30 -6.62
CA ARG A 23 -9.20 10.80 -6.99
C ARG A 23 -9.81 10.03 -8.15
N GLN A 24 -9.01 9.25 -8.86
CA GLN A 24 -9.49 8.52 -10.03
C GLN A 24 -9.97 7.14 -9.61
N PRO A 25 -11.15 6.72 -10.08
CA PRO A 25 -11.63 5.38 -9.75
C PRO A 25 -10.66 4.32 -10.29
N GLY A 26 -10.40 3.32 -9.49
CA GLY A 26 -9.56 2.23 -9.91
C GLY A 26 -8.06 2.46 -9.82
N TYR A 27 -7.63 3.64 -9.36
CA TYR A 27 -6.21 3.93 -9.27
C TYR A 27 -5.50 2.93 -8.34
N LEU A 28 -6.03 2.75 -7.13
CA LEU A 28 -5.44 1.78 -6.22
C LEU A 28 -5.61 0.36 -6.71
N GLY A 29 -6.76 0.05 -7.29
CA GLY A 29 -7.00 -1.28 -7.81
C GLY A 29 -6.02 -1.67 -8.89
N LYS A 30 -5.61 -0.69 -9.71
CA LYS A 30 -4.62 -0.91 -10.75
C LYS A 30 -3.29 -1.35 -10.15
N PHE A 31 -2.82 -0.67 -9.11
CA PHE A 31 -1.57 -1.03 -8.47
C PHE A 31 -1.67 -2.37 -7.74
N LYS A 32 -2.80 -2.61 -7.08
CA LYS A 32 -2.98 -3.89 -6.38
C LYS A 32 -2.94 -5.05 -7.38
N ARG A 33 -3.61 -4.89 -8.51
CA ARG A 33 -3.62 -5.94 -9.53
C ARG A 33 -2.22 -6.17 -10.07
N HIS A 34 -1.49 -5.08 -10.32
CA HIS A 34 -0.14 -5.19 -10.82
C HIS A 34 0.74 -5.97 -9.86
N LEU A 35 0.65 -5.67 -8.57
CA LEU A 35 1.45 -6.36 -7.58
C LEU A 35 1.05 -7.83 -7.46
N LYS A 36 -0.25 -8.12 -7.56
CA LYS A 36 -0.70 -9.51 -7.50
C LYS A 36 -0.15 -10.32 -8.66
N ILE A 37 -0.08 -9.72 -9.84
CA ILE A 37 0.49 -10.41 -11.00
C ILE A 37 1.99 -10.57 -10.83
N LYS A 38 2.67 -9.52 -10.41
CA LYS A 38 4.12 -9.55 -10.25
C LYS A 38 4.55 -10.62 -9.26
N TYR A 39 3.80 -10.81 -8.19
CA TYR A 39 4.14 -11.75 -7.15
C TYR A 39 3.22 -12.97 -7.12
N SER A 40 2.65 -13.32 -8.28
CA SER A 40 1.65 -14.38 -8.30
C SER A 40 2.19 -15.71 -7.80
N GLU A 41 3.43 -16.03 -8.11
CA GLU A 41 4.02 -17.28 -7.61
C GLU A 41 4.17 -17.27 -6.10
N LEU A 42 4.66 -16.15 -5.58
CA LEU A 42 4.84 -16.03 -4.15
C LEU A 42 3.50 -16.13 -3.43
N ILE A 43 2.48 -15.48 -3.98
CA ILE A 43 1.16 -15.53 -3.39
C ILE A 43 0.60 -16.95 -3.42
N SER A 44 0.79 -17.66 -4.51
CA SER A 44 0.26 -19.02 -4.62
C SER A 44 0.97 -19.99 -3.69
N GLN A 45 2.22 -19.72 -3.35
CA GLN A 45 2.96 -20.56 -2.41
C GLN A 45 2.67 -20.20 -0.96
N SER A 46 2.03 -19.07 -0.73
CA SER A 46 1.73 -18.63 0.62
C SER A 46 0.40 -19.20 1.07
N ALA A 47 0.29 -19.49 2.36
CA ALA A 47 -0.97 -19.95 2.92
C ALA A 47 -1.94 -18.80 3.17
N GLN A 48 -1.48 -17.54 2.97
CA GLN A 48 -2.27 -16.37 3.30
C GLN A 48 -2.43 -15.48 2.08
N PRO A 49 -3.59 -14.83 1.95
CA PRO A 49 -3.76 -13.84 0.87
C PRO A 49 -2.93 -12.60 1.15
N PRO A 50 -2.61 -11.83 0.12
CA PRO A 50 -1.87 -10.59 0.34
C PRO A 50 -2.75 -9.53 0.98
N ASP A 51 -2.14 -8.73 1.82
CA ASP A 51 -2.79 -7.59 2.46
C ASP A 51 -2.19 -6.32 1.91
N PHE A 52 -3.03 -5.29 1.76
CA PHE A 52 -2.58 -4.00 1.26
C PHE A 52 -2.89 -2.92 2.29
N LEU A 53 -1.95 -2.00 2.44
CA LEU A 53 -2.08 -0.91 3.39
C LEU A 53 -1.62 0.37 2.70
N VAL A 54 -2.43 1.43 2.81
CA VAL A 54 -2.06 2.73 2.28
C VAL A 54 -1.60 3.59 3.44
N ILE A 55 -0.38 4.09 3.33
CA ILE A 55 0.21 4.91 4.37
C ILE A 55 0.54 6.28 3.82
N ASP A 56 0.12 7.30 4.54
CA ASP A 56 0.50 8.67 4.21
C ASP A 56 1.64 9.05 5.15
N PRO A 57 2.86 9.09 4.64
CA PRO A 57 4.01 9.42 5.48
C PRO A 57 4.08 10.89 5.83
N THR A 58 3.20 11.71 5.31
CA THR A 58 3.17 13.09 5.69
C THR A 58 2.80 13.15 7.14
N PRO A 59 3.65 13.56 7.93
CA PRO A 59 3.31 13.53 9.32
C PRO A 59 2.30 14.54 9.57
N PHE A 60 1.52 14.31 10.18
CA PHE A 60 0.83 15.07 10.55
C PHE A 60 1.24 15.39 11.75
N ILE A 61 1.63 15.92 11.96
CA ILE A 61 2.15 16.30 13.04
C ILE A 61 1.42 17.12 13.80
N PRO A 62 1.30 16.84 14.07
CA PRO A 62 0.88 17.37 14.67
C PRO A 62 0.82 18.13 15.21
N LYS A 63 0.72 17.84 14.97
CA LYS A 63 0.56 18.19 15.47
C LYS A 63 0.59 18.63 16.08
N GLN A 64 0.64 18.69 15.93
CA GLN A 64 0.66 18.93 16.51
C GLN A 64 0.60 19.24 17.24
N ASN A 65 0.63 19.28 17.30
CA ASN A 65 0.59 19.49 18.08
C ASN A 65 0.61 19.97 18.68
N ASN A 66 0.57 20.16 18.72
CA ASN A 66 0.54 20.54 19.42
C ASN A 66 0.41 21.11 19.99
N ARG A 67 0.35 21.29 20.12
CA ARG A 67 0.24 21.67 20.80
C ARG A 67 0.25 22.20 21.36
N LYS A 68 0.16 22.33 21.32
CA LYS A 68 0.19 22.60 21.86
C LYS A 68 0.10 22.67 22.06
#